data_777975413cf2f75521a778ec5d8c29cd
#
_entry.id   777975413cf2f75521a778ec5d8c29cd
#
_cell.length_a   1.000
_cell.length_b   1.000
_cell.length_c   1.000
_cell.angle_alpha   90.00
_cell.angle_beta   90.00
_cell.angle_gamma   90.00
#
_symmetry.space_group_name_H-M   'P 1'
#
loop_
_entity.id
_entity.type
_entity.pdbx_description
1 polymer ?
#
loop_
_entity_poly.entity_id
_entity_poly.type
_entity_poly.pdbx_seq_one_letter_code
_entity_poly.pdbx_strand_id
1 'polypeptide(L)'
;MKLKNIFKGMMVGAVALSFTACQDFLNRPTEDNYNVDNFYQNDAQVEQGVNFLYNSPWYDFQRAFIKIGEVMSGNMYWGSSPYLTFTTNGTDGDLVNMSYSLWAVNGQANTVITNILNSEGPSQAAKNKAIGEALTWKAMAYFYMVR
;
A
#
# COMPACT_ATOMS: atom_id res chain seq x y z
N MET A 1 32.08 -45.41 37.54
CA MET A 1 30.90 -44.51 37.72
C MET A 1 31.03 -43.11 37.09
N LYS A 2 32.21 -42.62 36.79
CA LYS A 2 32.43 -41.24 36.29
C LYS A 2 32.17 -41.04 34.79
N LEU A 3 32.50 -42.03 33.93
CA LEU A 3 32.39 -41.91 32.47
C LEU A 3 30.91 -41.79 31.99
N LYS A 4 30.01 -42.51 32.61
CA LYS A 4 28.55 -42.53 32.26
C LYS A 4 27.87 -41.18 32.55
N ASN A 5 28.37 -40.47 33.58
CA ASN A 5 27.83 -39.15 33.92
C ASN A 5 28.40 -38.03 33.02
N ILE A 6 29.64 -38.19 32.54
CA ILE A 6 30.26 -37.28 31.57
C ILE A 6 29.51 -37.38 30.20
N PHE A 7 29.17 -38.60 29.77
CA PHE A 7 28.44 -38.83 28.56
C PHE A 7 27.00 -38.26 28.60
N LYS A 8 26.34 -38.37 29.75
CA LYS A 8 25.02 -37.74 29.95
C LYS A 8 25.08 -36.21 29.94
N GLY A 9 26.13 -35.63 30.57
CA GLY A 9 26.35 -34.19 30.55
C GLY A 9 26.64 -33.65 29.14
N MET A 10 27.43 -34.38 28.35
CA MET A 10 27.73 -34.02 26.96
C MET A 10 26.52 -34.13 26.03
N MET A 11 25.65 -35.12 26.24
CA MET A 11 24.41 -35.28 25.48
C MET A 11 23.39 -34.17 25.78
N VAL A 12 23.25 -33.76 27.05
CA VAL A 12 22.36 -32.64 27.43
C VAL A 12 22.90 -31.31 26.90
N GLY A 13 24.22 -31.08 26.90
CA GLY A 13 24.85 -29.89 26.34
C GLY A 13 24.67 -29.78 24.82
N ALA A 14 24.77 -30.90 24.08
CA ALA A 14 24.57 -30.94 22.64
C ALA A 14 23.10 -30.62 22.24
N VAL A 15 22.15 -31.11 23.03
CA VAL A 15 20.71 -30.81 22.80
C VAL A 15 20.41 -29.36 23.11
N ALA A 16 20.99 -28.76 24.13
CA ALA A 16 20.75 -27.33 24.45
C ALA A 16 21.32 -26.37 23.38
N LEU A 17 22.45 -26.74 22.75
CA LEU A 17 23.05 -25.94 21.67
C LEU A 17 22.24 -26.00 20.34
N SER A 18 21.46 -27.04 20.11
CA SER A 18 20.65 -27.16 18.90
C SER A 18 19.39 -26.28 18.91
N PHE A 19 18.92 -25.78 20.04
CA PHE A 19 17.76 -24.90 20.11
C PHE A 19 18.08 -23.43 19.78
N THR A 20 19.33 -23.01 19.85
CA THR A 20 19.71 -21.62 19.54
C THR A 20 19.99 -21.36 18.06
N ALA A 21 20.26 -22.41 17.26
CA ALA A 21 20.63 -22.28 15.86
C ALA A 21 19.43 -22.03 14.91
N CYS A 22 18.18 -22.23 15.37
CA CYS A 22 17.01 -22.14 14.50
C CYS A 22 16.39 -20.73 14.42
N GLN A 23 16.70 -19.82 15.32
CA GLN A 23 16.09 -18.48 15.32
C GLN A 23 16.62 -17.59 14.20
N ASP A 24 17.90 -17.61 13.90
CA ASP A 24 18.51 -16.83 12.81
C ASP A 24 18.09 -17.35 11.42
N PHE A 25 17.77 -18.65 11.32
CA PHE A 25 17.26 -19.22 10.07
C PHE A 25 15.81 -18.81 9.77
N LEU A 26 14.99 -18.62 10.81
CA LEU A 26 13.59 -18.22 10.68
C LEU A 26 13.41 -16.70 10.53
N ASN A 27 14.33 -15.91 11.06
CA ASN A 27 14.33 -14.45 10.98
C ASN A 27 15.22 -13.93 9.83
N ARG A 28 15.09 -14.51 8.64
CA ARG A 28 15.74 -13.93 7.47
C ARG A 28 15.05 -12.63 7.10
N PRO A 29 15.76 -11.49 7.09
CA PRO A 29 15.23 -10.29 6.46
C PRO A 29 14.92 -10.61 5.00
N THR A 30 13.77 -10.17 4.51
CA THR A 30 13.38 -10.30 3.10
C THR A 30 14.31 -9.42 2.27
N GLU A 31 15.36 -10.00 1.69
CA GLU A 31 16.33 -9.29 0.85
C GLU A 31 15.79 -9.03 -0.56
N ASP A 32 14.87 -9.88 -1.01
CA ASP A 32 14.35 -9.89 -2.40
C ASP A 32 13.07 -9.07 -2.59
N ASN A 33 12.42 -8.60 -1.52
CA ASN A 33 11.21 -7.80 -1.60
C ASN A 33 11.28 -6.59 -0.67
N TYR A 34 10.85 -5.44 -1.19
CA TYR A 34 10.64 -4.27 -0.35
C TYR A 34 9.47 -4.51 0.62
N ASN A 35 9.72 -4.28 1.89
CA ASN A 35 8.71 -4.23 2.93
C ASN A 35 8.78 -2.88 3.66
N VAL A 36 7.90 -2.66 4.62
CA VAL A 36 7.83 -1.39 5.35
C VAL A 36 9.14 -1.09 6.10
N ASP A 37 9.87 -2.12 6.54
CA ASP A 37 11.08 -1.96 7.35
C ASP A 37 12.33 -1.65 6.51
N ASN A 38 12.35 -2.06 5.23
CA ASN A 38 13.51 -1.89 4.34
C ASN A 38 13.28 -0.90 3.19
N PHE A 39 12.08 -0.32 3.08
CA PHE A 39 11.75 0.76 2.16
C PHE A 39 11.80 2.12 2.87
N TYR A 40 11.83 3.21 2.16
CA TYR A 40 11.96 4.58 2.67
C TYR A 40 13.31 4.87 3.36
N GLN A 41 14.41 4.24 2.91
CA GLN A 41 15.74 4.44 3.47
C GLN A 41 16.51 5.61 2.87
N ASN A 42 16.07 6.15 1.73
CA ASN A 42 16.68 7.27 1.02
C ASN A 42 15.66 8.07 0.22
N ASP A 43 16.09 9.23 -0.31
CA ASP A 43 15.24 10.17 -1.04
C ASP A 43 14.60 9.54 -2.28
N ALA A 44 15.31 8.68 -3.01
CA ALA A 44 14.80 8.03 -4.21
C ALA A 44 13.65 7.06 -3.87
N GLN A 45 13.73 6.32 -2.77
CA GLN A 45 12.68 5.42 -2.32
C GLN A 45 11.44 6.18 -1.83
N VAL A 46 11.64 7.35 -1.20
CA VAL A 46 10.53 8.25 -0.83
C VAL A 46 9.77 8.71 -2.07
N GLU A 47 10.47 9.12 -3.13
CA GLU A 47 9.85 9.50 -4.41
C GLU A 47 9.13 8.33 -5.07
N GLN A 48 9.73 7.14 -5.09
CA GLN A 48 9.10 5.92 -5.62
C GLN A 48 7.80 5.56 -4.87
N GLY A 49 7.79 5.71 -3.55
CA GLY A 49 6.62 5.45 -2.72
C GLY A 49 5.43 6.35 -3.05
N VAL A 50 5.68 7.61 -3.39
CA VAL A 50 4.65 8.57 -3.79
C VAL A 50 4.17 8.35 -5.22
N ASN A 51 5.04 7.91 -6.13
CA ASN A 51 4.71 7.70 -7.54
C ASN A 51 3.53 6.74 -7.74
N PHE A 52 3.31 5.80 -6.84
CA PHE A 52 2.15 4.91 -6.88
C PHE A 52 0.81 5.67 -6.85
N LEU A 53 0.73 6.79 -6.13
CA LEU A 53 -0.49 7.59 -6.00
C LEU A 53 -0.90 8.29 -7.32
N TYR A 54 0.01 8.42 -8.27
CA TYR A 54 -0.24 9.07 -9.56
C TYR A 54 -0.90 8.16 -10.58
N ASN A 55 -0.90 6.85 -10.41
CA ASN A 55 -1.32 5.92 -11.45
C ASN A 55 -2.41 4.94 -10.99
N SER A 56 -2.04 3.92 -10.28
CA SER A 56 -2.87 2.72 -10.08
C SER A 56 -4.26 2.99 -9.50
N PRO A 57 -4.42 3.84 -8.48
CA PRO A 57 -5.73 4.04 -7.87
C PRO A 57 -6.74 4.77 -8.77
N TRP A 58 -6.29 5.48 -9.82
CA TRP A 58 -7.14 6.34 -10.65
C TRP A 58 -7.72 5.64 -11.87
N TYR A 59 -7.27 4.43 -12.18
CA TYR A 59 -7.73 3.71 -13.37
C TYR A 59 -9.24 3.46 -13.37
N ASP A 60 -9.76 2.91 -12.29
CA ASP A 60 -11.19 2.63 -12.19
C ASP A 60 -12.03 3.87 -11.91
N PHE A 61 -11.45 4.89 -11.26
CA PHE A 61 -12.11 6.17 -11.05
C PHE A 61 -12.56 6.81 -12.36
N GLN A 62 -11.69 6.88 -13.37
CA GLN A 62 -12.00 7.56 -14.64
C GLN A 62 -13.18 6.93 -15.37
N ARG A 63 -13.44 5.63 -15.23
CA ARG A 63 -14.52 4.92 -15.94
C ARG A 63 -15.90 5.41 -15.52
N ALA A 64 -16.15 5.49 -14.22
CA ALA A 64 -17.41 6.01 -13.71
C ALA A 64 -17.50 7.53 -13.79
N PHE A 65 -16.40 8.24 -13.55
CA PHE A 65 -16.34 9.70 -13.62
C PHE A 65 -16.81 10.24 -15.00
N ILE A 66 -16.31 9.67 -16.10
CA ILE A 66 -16.71 10.03 -17.45
C ILE A 66 -18.19 9.71 -17.68
N LYS A 67 -18.66 8.55 -17.23
CA LYS A 67 -20.06 8.14 -17.40
C LYS A 67 -21.03 9.05 -16.64
N ILE A 68 -20.69 9.43 -15.42
CA ILE A 68 -21.51 10.36 -14.63
C ILE A 68 -21.46 11.77 -15.23
N GLY A 69 -20.26 12.28 -15.52
CA GLY A 69 -20.10 13.65 -16.00
C GLY A 69 -20.61 13.86 -17.42
N GLU A 70 -20.24 12.99 -18.35
CA GLU A 70 -20.46 13.21 -19.79
C GLU A 70 -21.63 12.41 -20.36
N VAL A 71 -21.82 11.15 -19.92
CA VAL A 71 -22.89 10.31 -20.45
C VAL A 71 -24.23 10.69 -19.85
N MET A 72 -24.32 10.86 -18.53
CA MET A 72 -25.57 11.27 -17.87
C MET A 72 -25.97 12.71 -18.22
N SER A 73 -25.02 13.58 -18.55
CA SER A 73 -25.32 14.94 -19.03
C SER A 73 -25.79 14.98 -20.49
N GLY A 74 -25.69 13.88 -21.23
CA GLY A 74 -26.04 13.80 -22.64
C GLY A 74 -24.96 14.30 -23.61
N ASN A 75 -23.78 14.67 -23.10
CA ASN A 75 -22.67 15.15 -23.94
C ASN A 75 -21.98 14.00 -24.70
N MET A 76 -22.04 12.78 -24.16
CA MET A 76 -21.41 11.61 -24.76
C MET A 76 -22.40 10.45 -24.87
N TYR A 77 -22.40 9.77 -26.03
CA TYR A 77 -23.09 8.51 -26.19
C TYR A 77 -22.21 7.32 -25.83
N TRP A 78 -22.72 6.46 -24.96
CA TRP A 78 -22.01 5.23 -24.49
C TRP A 78 -22.89 3.99 -24.70
N GLY A 79 -23.30 3.73 -25.94
CA GLY A 79 -24.16 2.58 -26.25
C GLY A 79 -25.44 2.52 -25.42
N SER A 80 -26.00 1.34 -25.24
CA SER A 80 -27.17 1.11 -24.37
C SER A 80 -26.81 1.07 -22.91
N SER A 81 -26.27 2.16 -22.40
CA SER A 81 -25.78 2.25 -21.04
C SER A 81 -26.88 2.61 -20.03
N PRO A 82 -26.94 2.01 -18.84
CA PRO A 82 -27.80 2.43 -17.74
C PRO A 82 -27.62 3.90 -17.35
N TYR A 83 -26.47 4.48 -17.63
CA TYR A 83 -26.18 5.90 -17.37
C TYR A 83 -27.00 6.83 -18.28
N LEU A 84 -27.21 6.45 -19.55
CA LEU A 84 -28.07 7.21 -20.48
C LEU A 84 -29.54 7.17 -20.11
N THR A 85 -30.00 6.07 -19.56
CA THR A 85 -31.37 5.85 -19.14
C THR A 85 -31.67 6.22 -17.70
N PHE A 86 -30.64 6.66 -16.95
CA PHE A 86 -30.71 6.98 -15.52
C PHE A 86 -31.18 5.79 -14.66
N THR A 87 -30.89 4.56 -15.08
CA THR A 87 -31.24 3.33 -14.37
C THR A 87 -30.07 2.72 -13.61
N THR A 88 -28.93 3.41 -13.57
CA THR A 88 -27.75 3.01 -12.79
C THR A 88 -28.07 2.95 -11.30
N ASN A 89 -27.54 1.96 -10.62
CA ASN A 89 -27.76 1.75 -9.19
C ASN A 89 -26.45 1.39 -8.48
N GLY A 90 -26.48 1.26 -7.14
CA GLY A 90 -25.30 1.01 -6.30
C GLY A 90 -24.61 -0.34 -6.51
N THR A 91 -25.10 -1.22 -7.38
CA THR A 91 -24.45 -2.47 -7.77
C THR A 91 -23.70 -2.36 -9.11
N ASP A 92 -23.73 -1.20 -9.76
CA ASP A 92 -22.97 -0.96 -10.98
C ASP A 92 -21.46 -1.10 -10.71
N GLY A 93 -20.81 -1.96 -11.49
CA GLY A 93 -19.40 -2.30 -11.26
C GLY A 93 -18.44 -1.12 -11.40
N ASP A 94 -18.74 -0.16 -12.29
CA ASP A 94 -17.86 1.00 -12.46
C ASP A 94 -18.03 2.01 -11.32
N LEU A 95 -19.23 2.17 -10.77
CA LEU A 95 -19.46 2.99 -9.56
C LEU A 95 -18.80 2.39 -8.33
N VAL A 96 -18.95 1.08 -8.15
CA VAL A 96 -18.32 0.35 -7.04
C VAL A 96 -16.79 0.48 -7.13
N ASN A 97 -16.22 0.23 -8.29
CA ASN A 97 -14.76 0.32 -8.49
C ASN A 97 -14.25 1.75 -8.34
N MET A 98 -14.99 2.76 -8.79
CA MET A 98 -14.66 4.16 -8.55
C MET A 98 -14.59 4.46 -7.05
N SER A 99 -15.56 4.00 -6.28
CA SER A 99 -15.59 4.17 -4.83
C SER A 99 -14.36 3.51 -4.18
N TYR A 100 -14.05 2.26 -4.55
CA TYR A 100 -12.85 1.58 -4.06
C TYR A 100 -11.56 2.31 -4.42
N SER A 101 -11.45 2.87 -5.62
CA SER A 101 -10.28 3.66 -6.04
C SER A 101 -10.05 4.85 -5.12
N LEU A 102 -11.09 5.60 -4.80
CA LEU A 102 -10.98 6.77 -3.92
C LEU A 102 -10.55 6.39 -2.51
N TRP A 103 -11.12 5.31 -1.95
CA TRP A 103 -10.70 4.78 -0.67
C TRP A 103 -9.27 4.22 -0.69
N ALA A 104 -8.87 3.58 -1.80
CA ALA A 104 -7.50 3.11 -1.99
C ALA A 104 -6.49 4.26 -1.98
N VAL A 105 -6.77 5.36 -2.69
CA VAL A 105 -5.91 6.57 -2.66
C VAL A 105 -5.76 7.08 -1.23
N ASN A 106 -6.86 7.20 -0.48
CA ASN A 106 -6.82 7.65 0.90
C ASN A 106 -5.99 6.71 1.79
N GLY A 107 -6.19 5.40 1.68
CA GLY A 107 -5.43 4.39 2.43
C GLY A 107 -3.94 4.42 2.10
N GLN A 108 -3.59 4.43 0.82
CA GLN A 108 -2.21 4.48 0.35
C GLN A 108 -1.51 5.79 0.75
N ALA A 109 -2.18 6.93 0.63
CA ALA A 109 -1.63 8.20 1.08
C ALA A 109 -1.32 8.20 2.59
N ASN A 110 -2.20 7.63 3.41
CA ASN A 110 -1.94 7.47 4.85
C ASN A 110 -0.72 6.59 5.11
N THR A 111 -0.60 5.46 4.40
CA THR A 111 0.54 4.55 4.52
C THR A 111 1.86 5.25 4.16
N VAL A 112 1.89 5.96 3.03
CA VAL A 112 3.05 6.73 2.58
C VAL A 112 3.45 7.78 3.64
N ILE A 113 2.50 8.59 4.10
CA ILE A 113 2.76 9.65 5.09
C ILE A 113 3.31 9.05 6.38
N THR A 114 2.68 8.00 6.92
CA THR A 114 3.10 7.38 8.18
C THR A 114 4.52 6.79 8.07
N ASN A 115 4.83 6.07 6.99
CA ASN A 115 6.13 5.46 6.81
C ASN A 115 7.25 6.49 6.60
N ILE A 116 6.97 7.57 5.84
CA ILE A 116 7.93 8.65 5.64
C ILE A 116 8.22 9.41 6.94
N LEU A 117 7.20 9.66 7.76
CA LEU A 117 7.38 10.32 9.06
C LEU A 117 8.26 9.49 10.00
N ASN A 118 8.13 8.16 9.96
CA ASN A 118 8.87 7.25 10.82
C ASN A 118 10.27 6.88 10.27
N SER A 119 10.60 7.20 9.02
CA SER A 119 11.90 6.90 8.41
C SER A 119 12.97 7.90 8.89
N GLU A 120 14.22 7.44 9.06
CA GLU A 120 15.35 8.30 9.48
C GLU A 120 16.31 8.65 8.34
N GLY A 121 16.41 7.78 7.32
CA GLY A 121 17.40 7.91 6.24
C GLY A 121 17.17 9.05 5.24
N PRO A 122 15.93 9.34 4.80
CA PRO A 122 15.67 10.38 3.81
C PRO A 122 15.87 11.80 4.33
N SER A 123 16.22 12.71 3.42
CA SER A 123 16.33 14.13 3.74
C SER A 123 14.97 14.75 4.11
N GLN A 124 14.99 15.77 4.97
CA GLN A 124 13.77 16.47 5.37
C GLN A 124 13.07 17.14 4.17
N ALA A 125 13.83 17.56 3.17
CA ALA A 125 13.28 18.15 1.94
C ALA A 125 12.48 17.12 1.13
N ALA A 126 13.03 15.91 0.94
CA ALA A 126 12.32 14.82 0.26
C ALA A 126 11.07 14.38 1.02
N LYS A 127 11.15 14.26 2.34
CA LYS A 127 10.00 13.94 3.19
C LYS A 127 8.89 14.98 3.05
N ASN A 128 9.21 16.27 3.16
CA ASN A 128 8.23 17.35 3.08
C ASN A 128 7.55 17.39 1.70
N LYS A 129 8.31 17.20 0.62
CA LYS A 129 7.79 17.11 -0.74
C LYS A 129 6.79 15.95 -0.86
N ALA A 130 7.20 14.76 -0.48
CA ALA A 130 6.40 13.55 -0.61
C ALA A 130 5.11 13.58 0.25
N ILE A 131 5.20 14.09 1.48
CA ILE A 131 4.03 14.27 2.35
C ILE A 131 3.07 15.31 1.73
N GLY A 132 3.58 16.40 1.16
CA GLY A 132 2.75 17.39 0.47
C GLY A 132 2.02 16.81 -0.73
N GLU A 133 2.69 15.99 -1.54
CA GLU A 133 2.09 15.28 -2.67
C GLU A 133 1.02 14.27 -2.20
N ALA A 134 1.32 13.47 -1.18
CA ALA A 134 0.37 12.50 -0.64
C ALA A 134 -0.88 13.17 -0.04
N LEU A 135 -0.71 14.30 0.66
CA LEU A 135 -1.83 15.10 1.17
C LEU A 135 -2.68 15.70 0.04
N THR A 136 -2.06 16.13 -1.06
CA THR A 136 -2.77 16.64 -2.23
C THR A 136 -3.65 15.57 -2.86
N TRP A 137 -3.12 14.38 -3.08
CA TRP A 137 -3.89 13.23 -3.60
C TRP A 137 -5.01 12.82 -2.66
N LYS A 138 -4.75 12.83 -1.37
CA LYS A 138 -5.77 12.56 -0.35
C LYS A 138 -6.89 13.60 -0.38
N ALA A 139 -6.56 14.87 -0.47
CA ALA A 139 -7.53 15.96 -0.57
C ALA A 139 -8.39 15.82 -1.85
N MET A 140 -7.78 15.46 -2.98
CA MET A 140 -8.48 15.21 -4.24
C MET A 140 -9.43 14.00 -4.12
N ALA A 141 -9.00 12.91 -3.48
CA ALA A 141 -9.89 11.77 -3.24
C ALA A 141 -11.10 12.16 -2.39
N TYR A 142 -10.91 12.88 -1.30
CA TYR A 142 -12.02 13.38 -0.48
C TYR A 142 -12.96 14.32 -1.23
N PHE A 143 -12.40 15.19 -2.07
CA PHE A 143 -13.22 16.07 -2.89
C PHE A 143 -14.22 15.29 -3.77
N TYR A 144 -13.78 14.19 -4.36
CA TYR A 144 -14.65 13.33 -5.16
C TYR A 144 -15.57 12.42 -4.36
N MET A 145 -15.18 12.04 -3.13
CA MET A 145 -16.03 11.23 -2.25
C MET A 145 -17.28 11.98 -1.75
N VAL A 146 -17.24 13.29 -1.66
CA VAL A 146 -18.36 14.11 -1.16
C VAL A 146 -19.23 14.72 -2.25
N ARG A 147 -18.94 14.43 -3.48
CA ARG A 147 -19.70 14.86 -4.66
C ARG A 147 -20.48 13.75 -5.31
#